data_7e44b9eed0ee2ecadb22797365644fd6
#
_entry.id   7e44b9eed0ee2ecadb22797365644fd6
#
_cell.length_a   1.000
_cell.length_b   1.000
_cell.length_c   1.000
_cell.angle_alpha   90.00
_cell.angle_beta   90.00
_cell.angle_gamma   90.00
#
_symmetry.space_group_name_H-M   'P 1'
#
loop_
_entity.id
_entity.type
_entity.pdbx_description
1 polymer ?
#
loop_
_entity_poly.entity_id
_entity_poly.type
_entity_poly.pdbx_seq_one_letter_code
_entity_poly.pdbx_strand_id
1 'polypeptide(L)'
;MGKLATYATANKVVAVFQKRESLNKIEIKNRFTIVLDDLQDPGNFGTIIRTADWFGVENIICSENTVDMYNSKVVQSTMASLGRVNVVYTDIFNWLSEQEKVNIYAATLHGKFINEINKPTEGILVIGNESKGIKDSILQLAGEKITIPKKGHAESLNAAV
;
A
#
# COMPACT_ATOMS: atom_id res chain seq x y z
N MET A 1 7.87 -22.85 24.27
CA MET A 1 6.99 -21.92 23.54
C MET A 1 7.27 -20.45 23.85
N GLY A 2 7.54 -20.03 25.09
CA GLY A 2 7.81 -18.61 25.42
C GLY A 2 8.99 -17.94 24.66
N LYS A 3 9.98 -18.72 24.18
CA LYS A 3 11.10 -18.19 23.40
C LYS A 3 10.76 -17.87 21.92
N LEU A 4 9.63 -18.35 21.42
CA LEU A 4 9.17 -18.12 20.03
C LEU A 4 8.03 -17.10 19.97
N ALA A 5 7.47 -16.69 21.10
CA ALA A 5 6.37 -15.74 21.15
C ALA A 5 6.93 -14.31 21.24
N THR A 6 6.49 -13.44 20.32
CA THR A 6 6.80 -12.00 20.31
C THR A 6 5.81 -11.19 21.14
N TYR A 7 4.74 -11.81 21.66
CA TYR A 7 3.68 -11.17 22.44
C TYR A 7 3.85 -11.41 23.94
N ALA A 8 3.35 -10.48 24.75
CA ALA A 8 3.37 -10.57 26.22
C ALA A 8 2.64 -11.84 26.72
N THR A 9 1.61 -12.30 25.99
CA THR A 9 0.92 -13.58 26.27
C THR A 9 1.24 -14.55 25.15
N ALA A 10 1.95 -15.63 25.47
CA ALA A 10 2.33 -16.66 24.49
C ALA A 10 1.11 -17.43 23.98
N ASN A 11 1.00 -17.58 22.67
CA ASN A 11 0.02 -18.44 22.04
C ASN A 11 0.29 -19.93 22.33
N LYS A 12 -0.76 -20.73 22.39
CA LYS A 12 -0.66 -22.19 22.64
C LYS A 12 -0.25 -22.97 21.38
N VAL A 13 -0.28 -22.34 20.20
CA VAL A 13 -0.02 -22.98 18.91
C VAL A 13 1.05 -22.19 18.16
N VAL A 14 1.98 -22.90 17.53
CA VAL A 14 2.95 -22.37 16.55
C VAL A 14 2.69 -23.09 15.24
N ALA A 15 2.52 -22.33 14.17
CA ALA A 15 2.36 -22.86 12.82
C ALA A 15 3.46 -22.31 11.90
N VAL A 16 3.97 -23.16 11.02
CA VAL A 16 4.95 -22.78 10.00
C VAL A 16 4.27 -22.85 8.65
N PHE A 17 4.37 -21.77 7.88
CA PHE A 17 3.81 -21.66 6.55
C PHE A 17 4.91 -21.42 5.54
N GLN A 18 4.76 -21.99 4.34
CA GLN A 18 5.58 -21.62 3.21
C GLN A 18 5.22 -20.20 2.75
N LYS A 19 6.24 -19.36 2.50
CA LYS A 19 6.02 -18.04 1.90
C LYS A 19 5.43 -18.20 0.50
N ARG A 20 4.45 -17.37 0.18
CA ARG A 20 3.90 -17.30 -1.16
C ARG A 20 4.96 -16.76 -2.12
N GLU A 21 5.09 -17.37 -3.28
CA GLU A 21 5.91 -16.81 -4.36
C GLU A 21 5.25 -15.53 -4.91
N SER A 22 6.05 -14.49 -5.12
CA SER A 22 5.56 -13.26 -5.74
C SER A 22 5.19 -13.53 -7.20
N LEU A 23 4.08 -12.97 -7.67
CA LEU A 23 3.70 -13.05 -9.07
C LEU A 23 4.67 -12.21 -9.90
N ASN A 24 5.29 -12.80 -10.91
CA ASN A 24 6.24 -12.12 -11.78
C ASN A 24 5.58 -11.12 -12.75
N LYS A 25 4.25 -11.21 -12.91
CA LYS A 25 3.49 -10.33 -13.79
C LYS A 25 2.24 -9.84 -13.08
N ILE A 26 2.07 -8.52 -13.03
CA ILE A 26 0.94 -7.83 -12.41
C ILE A 26 0.03 -7.36 -13.53
N GLU A 27 -1.23 -7.80 -13.51
CA GLU A 27 -2.25 -7.29 -14.42
C GLU A 27 -2.86 -6.03 -13.83
N ILE A 28 -2.80 -4.92 -14.59
CA ILE A 28 -3.30 -3.60 -14.19
C ILE A 28 -4.61 -3.26 -14.91
N LYS A 29 -4.82 -3.85 -16.09
CA LYS A 29 -5.97 -3.54 -16.94
C LYS A 29 -7.30 -3.86 -16.24
N ASN A 30 -8.21 -2.90 -16.23
CA ASN A 30 -9.51 -2.96 -15.55
C ASN A 30 -9.41 -3.24 -14.03
N ARG A 31 -8.31 -2.86 -13.39
CA ARG A 31 -8.05 -3.08 -11.96
C ARG A 31 -7.40 -1.87 -11.33
N PHE A 32 -7.57 -1.76 -10.01
CA PHE A 32 -6.77 -0.85 -9.20
C PHE A 32 -5.55 -1.56 -8.66
N THR A 33 -4.44 -0.82 -8.60
CA THR A 33 -3.20 -1.23 -7.96
C THR A 33 -2.75 -0.14 -7.00
N ILE A 34 -2.32 -0.51 -5.80
CA ILE A 34 -1.77 0.43 -4.83
C ILE A 34 -0.25 0.38 -4.94
N VAL A 35 0.40 1.54 -4.93
CA VAL A 35 1.86 1.68 -4.85
C VAL A 35 2.22 2.39 -3.55
N LEU A 36 3.17 1.83 -2.81
CA LEU A 36 3.63 2.36 -1.53
C LEU A 36 5.07 2.85 -1.65
N ASP A 37 5.28 4.16 -1.50
CA ASP A 37 6.60 4.79 -1.57
C ASP A 37 7.16 4.97 -0.15
N ASP A 38 8.06 4.06 0.26
CA ASP A 38 8.77 4.07 1.53
C ASP A 38 7.87 4.11 2.78
N LEU A 39 6.72 3.43 2.76
CA LEU A 39 5.84 3.31 3.92
C LEU A 39 6.55 2.55 5.04
N GLN A 40 6.65 3.14 6.25
CA GLN A 40 7.47 2.61 7.33
C GLN A 40 6.66 2.04 8.50
N ASP A 41 5.45 2.56 8.78
CA ASP A 41 4.65 2.04 9.90
C ASP A 41 4.02 0.69 9.57
N PRO A 42 4.36 -0.37 10.33
CA PRO A 42 3.84 -1.70 10.07
C PRO A 42 2.33 -1.83 10.33
N GLY A 43 1.76 -0.98 11.20
CA GLY A 43 0.32 -0.94 11.45
C GLY A 43 -0.44 -0.38 10.26
N ASN A 44 0.06 0.72 9.68
CA ASN A 44 -0.49 1.32 8.46
C ASN A 44 -0.42 0.33 7.30
N PHE A 45 0.72 -0.30 7.10
CA PHE A 45 0.89 -1.27 6.03
C PHE A 45 -0.10 -2.44 6.14
N GLY A 46 -0.21 -3.05 7.31
CA GLY A 46 -1.18 -4.14 7.51
C GLY A 46 -2.63 -3.70 7.32
N THR A 47 -2.96 -2.46 7.72
CA THR A 47 -4.29 -1.88 7.50
C THR A 47 -4.55 -1.64 6.02
N ILE A 48 -3.58 -1.12 5.26
CA ILE A 48 -3.70 -0.94 3.79
C ILE A 48 -3.91 -2.29 3.10
N ILE A 49 -3.15 -3.33 3.46
CA ILE A 49 -3.34 -4.68 2.90
C ILE A 49 -4.76 -5.19 3.17
N ARG A 50 -5.27 -5.00 4.39
CA ARG A 50 -6.63 -5.39 4.76
C ARG A 50 -7.70 -4.57 4.01
N THR A 51 -7.47 -3.28 3.83
CA THR A 51 -8.37 -2.40 3.07
C THR A 51 -8.37 -2.77 1.59
N ALA A 52 -7.21 -3.08 1.01
CA ALA A 52 -7.08 -3.57 -0.36
C ALA A 52 -7.91 -4.85 -0.57
N ASP A 53 -7.77 -5.82 0.31
CA ASP A 53 -8.56 -7.07 0.30
C ASP A 53 -10.07 -6.79 0.39
N TRP A 54 -10.49 -5.86 1.26
CA TRP A 54 -11.89 -5.49 1.43
C TRP A 54 -12.52 -4.90 0.16
N PHE A 55 -11.77 -4.09 -0.57
CA PHE A 55 -12.22 -3.44 -1.81
C PHE A 55 -11.87 -4.23 -3.07
N GLY A 56 -11.32 -5.44 -2.97
CA GLY A 56 -10.96 -6.28 -4.11
C GLY A 56 -9.74 -5.79 -4.88
N VAL A 57 -8.87 -4.98 -4.26
CA VAL A 57 -7.58 -4.62 -4.82
C VAL A 57 -6.60 -5.77 -4.60
N GLU A 58 -6.22 -6.43 -5.67
CA GLU A 58 -5.44 -7.66 -5.60
C GLU A 58 -3.92 -7.43 -5.48
N ASN A 59 -3.41 -6.27 -5.92
CA ASN A 59 -1.98 -6.01 -6.01
C ASN A 59 -1.56 -4.75 -5.25
N ILE A 60 -0.50 -4.89 -4.47
CA ILE A 60 0.22 -3.79 -3.82
C ILE A 60 1.68 -3.87 -4.24
N ILE A 61 2.21 -2.78 -4.80
CA ILE A 61 3.60 -2.63 -5.19
C ILE A 61 4.29 -1.75 -4.17
N CYS A 62 5.36 -2.24 -3.61
CA CYS A 62 6.13 -1.54 -2.57
C CYS A 62 7.51 -1.16 -3.08
N SER A 63 7.99 0.02 -2.70
CA SER A 63 9.41 0.32 -2.82
C SER A 63 10.23 -0.64 -1.94
N GLU A 64 11.51 -0.83 -2.27
CA GLU A 64 12.40 -1.73 -1.55
C GLU A 64 12.57 -1.36 -0.07
N ASN A 65 12.40 -0.08 0.27
CA ASN A 65 12.52 0.43 1.64
C ASN A 65 11.21 0.36 2.43
N THR A 66 10.10 -0.05 1.83
CA THR A 66 8.85 -0.26 2.55
C THR A 66 9.01 -1.37 3.58
N VAL A 67 8.38 -1.22 4.75
CA VAL A 67 8.45 -2.21 5.84
C VAL A 67 8.09 -3.62 5.34
N ASP A 68 8.81 -4.63 5.82
CA ASP A 68 8.61 -6.03 5.41
C ASP A 68 7.18 -6.52 5.73
N MET A 69 6.50 -7.05 4.73
CA MET A 69 5.14 -7.61 4.86
C MET A 69 5.05 -8.77 5.86
N TYR A 70 6.17 -9.44 6.14
CA TYR A 70 6.26 -10.51 7.14
C TYR A 70 6.67 -10.00 8.53
N ASN A 71 6.85 -8.70 8.72
CA ASN A 71 6.99 -8.13 10.06
C ASN A 71 5.79 -8.57 10.92
N SER A 72 6.04 -8.99 12.16
CA SER A 72 5.00 -9.55 13.04
C SER A 72 3.79 -8.62 13.24
N LYS A 73 4.03 -7.31 13.32
CA LYS A 73 2.97 -6.31 13.47
C LYS A 73 2.18 -6.12 12.17
N VAL A 74 2.83 -6.21 10.99
CA VAL A 74 2.14 -6.22 9.69
C VAL A 74 1.22 -7.43 9.61
N VAL A 75 1.77 -8.64 9.81
CA VAL A 75 1.00 -9.90 9.76
C VAL A 75 -0.21 -9.84 10.67
N GLN A 76 -0.05 -9.34 11.91
CA GLN A 76 -1.15 -9.17 12.85
C GLN A 76 -2.21 -8.20 12.33
N SER A 77 -1.80 -7.05 11.80
CA SER A 77 -2.71 -5.99 11.36
C SER A 77 -3.49 -6.35 10.10
N THR A 78 -2.97 -7.27 9.26
CA THR A 78 -3.66 -7.72 8.05
C THR A 78 -4.90 -8.58 8.32
N MET A 79 -5.04 -9.17 9.51
CA MET A 79 -6.14 -10.07 9.84
C MET A 79 -6.37 -11.16 8.77
N ALA A 80 -5.27 -11.82 8.35
CA ALA A 80 -5.19 -12.85 7.32
C ALA A 80 -5.34 -12.38 5.85
N SER A 81 -5.55 -11.09 5.57
CA SER A 81 -5.63 -10.57 4.20
C SER A 81 -4.31 -10.72 3.42
N LEU A 82 -3.18 -10.86 4.11
CA LEU A 82 -1.87 -11.13 3.50
C LEU A 82 -1.85 -12.39 2.62
N GLY A 83 -2.71 -13.36 2.91
CA GLY A 83 -2.85 -14.58 2.10
C GLY A 83 -3.63 -14.37 0.79
N ARG A 84 -4.30 -13.23 0.60
CA ARG A 84 -5.18 -12.95 -0.53
C ARG A 84 -4.68 -11.81 -1.42
N VAL A 85 -4.00 -10.82 -0.84
CA VAL A 85 -3.42 -9.69 -1.56
C VAL A 85 -1.99 -10.05 -1.98
N ASN A 86 -1.64 -9.75 -3.23
CA ASN A 86 -0.30 -9.92 -3.75
C ASN A 86 0.53 -8.67 -3.43
N VAL A 87 1.64 -8.85 -2.72
CA VAL A 87 2.56 -7.77 -2.34
C VAL A 87 3.90 -8.02 -3.03
N VAL A 88 4.36 -7.04 -3.82
CA VAL A 88 5.60 -7.12 -4.59
C VAL A 88 6.50 -5.95 -4.24
N TYR A 89 7.78 -6.23 -3.97
CA TYR A 89 8.80 -5.20 -3.75
C TYR A 89 9.63 -5.02 -5.01
N THR A 90 9.80 -3.77 -5.44
CA THR A 90 10.56 -3.44 -6.65
C THR A 90 11.00 -1.98 -6.66
N ASP A 91 11.83 -1.61 -7.63
CA ASP A 91 12.04 -0.22 -7.98
C ASP A 91 10.74 0.37 -8.58
N ILE A 92 9.99 1.08 -7.73
CA ILE A 92 8.69 1.64 -8.11
C ILE A 92 8.79 2.73 -9.17
N PHE A 93 9.93 3.45 -9.29
CA PHE A 93 10.11 4.46 -10.32
C PHE A 93 10.17 3.79 -11.70
N ASN A 94 11.02 2.79 -11.87
CA ASN A 94 11.15 2.06 -13.11
C ASN A 94 9.83 1.35 -13.45
N TRP A 95 9.22 0.70 -12.47
CA TRP A 95 7.95 0.00 -12.66
C TRP A 95 6.82 0.94 -13.10
N LEU A 96 6.66 2.13 -12.47
CA LEU A 96 5.65 3.13 -12.82
C LEU A 96 5.91 3.73 -14.22
N SER A 97 7.18 3.94 -14.58
CA SER A 97 7.56 4.51 -15.89
C SER A 97 7.14 3.63 -17.07
N GLU A 98 6.98 2.32 -16.84
CA GLU A 98 6.52 1.36 -17.85
C GLU A 98 4.99 1.35 -18.05
N GLN A 99 4.23 2.05 -17.18
CA GLN A 99 2.76 2.02 -17.19
C GLN A 99 2.14 3.12 -18.05
N GLU A 100 2.44 3.14 -19.36
CA GLU A 100 2.07 4.23 -20.28
C GLU A 100 0.55 4.45 -20.49
N LYS A 101 -0.29 3.46 -20.18
CA LYS A 101 -1.72 3.47 -20.54
C LYS A 101 -2.67 3.53 -19.35
N VAL A 102 -2.15 3.65 -18.15
CA VAL A 102 -2.94 3.63 -16.92
C VAL A 102 -2.75 4.94 -16.16
N ASN A 103 -3.84 5.52 -15.69
CA ASN A 103 -3.77 6.74 -14.89
C ASN A 103 -3.09 6.46 -13.54
N ILE A 104 -2.10 7.27 -13.22
CA ILE A 104 -1.39 7.25 -11.94
C ILE A 104 -1.91 8.41 -11.10
N TYR A 105 -2.52 8.10 -9.97
CA TYR A 105 -3.05 9.03 -8.98
C TYR A 105 -2.09 9.11 -7.80
N ALA A 106 -1.62 10.29 -7.45
CA ALA A 106 -0.77 10.50 -6.27
C ALA A 106 -1.60 11.09 -5.12
N ALA A 107 -1.71 10.36 -4.00
CA ALA A 107 -2.34 10.86 -2.78
C ALA A 107 -1.45 11.92 -2.11
N THR A 108 -1.88 13.18 -2.10
CA THR A 108 -1.11 14.32 -1.60
C THR A 108 -1.97 15.22 -0.74
N LEU A 109 -1.34 16.14 0.01
CA LEU A 109 -2.05 17.16 0.79
C LEU A 109 -2.69 18.23 -0.09
N HIS A 110 -2.20 18.42 -1.30
CA HIS A 110 -2.65 19.43 -2.25
C HIS A 110 -2.87 18.79 -3.62
N GLY A 111 -4.10 18.77 -4.07
CA GLY A 111 -4.49 18.16 -5.34
C GLY A 111 -5.97 18.38 -5.59
N LYS A 112 -6.49 17.77 -6.63
CA LYS A 112 -7.90 17.73 -6.92
C LYS A 112 -8.66 16.93 -5.86
N PHE A 113 -9.81 17.38 -5.43
CA PHE A 113 -10.59 16.66 -4.45
C PHE A 113 -11.06 15.31 -5.00
N ILE A 114 -10.95 14.26 -4.17
CA ILE A 114 -11.32 12.91 -4.59
C ILE A 114 -12.79 12.79 -5.08
N ASN A 115 -13.69 13.62 -4.56
CA ASN A 115 -15.09 13.66 -4.96
C ASN A 115 -15.33 14.36 -6.31
N GLU A 116 -14.31 15.05 -6.86
CA GLU A 116 -14.36 15.73 -8.17
C GLU A 116 -13.79 14.86 -9.29
N ILE A 117 -13.25 13.68 -8.94
CA ILE A 117 -12.70 12.74 -9.90
C ILE A 117 -13.83 11.88 -10.45
N ASN A 118 -13.92 11.77 -11.77
CA ASN A 118 -14.78 10.79 -12.40
C ASN A 118 -14.40 9.40 -11.89
N LYS A 119 -15.38 8.61 -11.47
CA LYS A 119 -15.13 7.26 -10.90
C LYS A 119 -14.35 6.40 -11.91
N PRO A 120 -13.04 6.25 -11.76
CA PRO A 120 -12.26 5.42 -12.67
C PRO A 120 -12.55 3.94 -12.39
N THR A 121 -12.45 3.10 -13.42
CA THR A 121 -12.60 1.64 -13.29
C THR A 121 -11.25 0.94 -13.17
N GLU A 122 -10.16 1.68 -13.45
CA GLU A 122 -8.78 1.20 -13.33
C GLU A 122 -7.86 2.35 -12.94
N GLY A 123 -6.71 2.04 -12.40
CA GLY A 123 -5.70 3.04 -12.06
C GLY A 123 -4.66 2.56 -11.05
N ILE A 124 -3.66 3.37 -10.88
CA ILE A 124 -2.61 3.16 -9.88
C ILE A 124 -2.73 4.27 -8.84
N LEU A 125 -2.90 3.91 -7.58
CA LEU A 125 -2.91 4.84 -6.45
C LEU A 125 -1.57 4.79 -5.73
N VAL A 126 -0.84 5.90 -5.75
CA VAL A 126 0.43 6.04 -5.04
C VAL A 126 0.19 6.69 -3.68
N ILE A 127 0.68 6.04 -2.63
CA ILE A 127 0.67 6.52 -1.24
C ILE A 127 2.12 6.63 -0.78
N GLY A 128 2.50 7.76 -0.23
CA GLY A 128 3.86 8.03 0.21
C GLY A 128 4.13 7.69 1.66
N ASN A 129 5.38 7.95 2.07
CA ASN A 129 5.84 7.89 3.44
C ASN A 129 5.05 8.85 4.34
N GLU A 130 4.81 8.46 5.58
CA GLU A 130 3.99 9.21 6.55
C GLU A 130 4.55 10.61 6.87
N SER A 131 5.86 10.77 6.84
CA SER A 131 6.52 12.03 7.17
C SER A 131 6.99 12.81 5.95
N LYS A 132 7.48 12.10 4.92
CA LYS A 132 8.11 12.71 3.75
C LYS A 132 7.17 12.83 2.55
N GLY A 133 6.03 12.11 2.57
CA GLY A 133 5.14 12.02 1.44
C GLY A 133 5.72 11.17 0.30
N ILE A 134 5.28 11.43 -0.91
CA ILE A 134 5.73 10.76 -2.14
C ILE A 134 6.97 11.49 -2.66
N LYS A 135 7.99 10.74 -3.10
CA LYS A 135 9.21 11.30 -3.71
C LYS A 135 8.88 12.11 -4.96
N ASP A 136 9.61 13.22 -5.17
CA ASP A 136 9.39 14.11 -6.32
C ASP A 136 9.51 13.39 -7.67
N SER A 137 10.45 12.45 -7.80
CA SER A 137 10.60 11.62 -9.01
C SER A 137 9.34 10.80 -9.32
N ILE A 138 8.66 10.27 -8.29
CA ILE A 138 7.42 9.54 -8.44
C ILE A 138 6.25 10.51 -8.73
N LEU A 139 6.21 11.67 -8.08
CA LEU A 139 5.20 12.70 -8.32
C LEU A 139 5.19 13.22 -9.76
N GLN A 140 6.34 13.21 -10.45
CA GLN A 140 6.44 13.60 -11.87
C GLN A 140 5.79 12.59 -12.82
N LEU A 141 5.67 11.33 -12.42
CA LEU A 141 5.00 10.27 -13.18
C LEU A 141 3.47 10.29 -12.98
N ALA A 142 2.98 10.97 -11.93
CA ALA A 142 1.56 11.02 -11.65
C ALA A 142 0.81 11.90 -12.65
N GLY A 143 -0.20 11.33 -13.28
CA GLY A 143 -1.11 12.07 -14.17
C GLY A 143 -2.04 13.00 -13.39
N GLU A 144 -2.40 12.66 -12.16
CA GLU A 144 -3.27 13.47 -11.30
C GLU A 144 -2.86 13.36 -9.82
N LYS A 145 -2.74 14.53 -9.16
CA LYS A 145 -2.60 14.62 -7.71
C LYS A 145 -3.98 14.72 -7.09
N ILE A 146 -4.28 13.85 -6.13
CA ILE A 146 -5.58 13.76 -5.48
C ILE A 146 -5.46 14.05 -3.99
N THR A 147 -6.50 14.61 -3.41
CA THR A 147 -6.55 14.91 -1.98
C THR A 147 -7.93 14.66 -1.38
N ILE A 148 -7.95 14.31 -0.11
CA ILE A 148 -9.15 14.27 0.72
C ILE A 148 -9.38 15.68 1.29
N PRO A 149 -10.56 16.30 1.08
CA PRO A 149 -10.81 17.67 1.53
C PRO A 149 -10.69 17.77 3.06
N LYS A 150 -9.85 18.68 3.51
CA LYS A 150 -9.64 18.98 4.93
C LYS A 150 -10.69 19.98 5.40
N LYS A 151 -11.38 19.67 6.50
CA LYS A 151 -12.32 20.59 7.18
C LYS A 151 -11.80 21.07 8.56
N GLY A 152 -10.87 20.37 9.15
CA GLY A 152 -10.31 20.63 10.47
C GLY A 152 -8.88 21.18 10.43
N HIS A 153 -8.19 21.11 11.56
CA HIS A 153 -6.82 21.65 11.75
C HIS A 153 -5.72 20.58 11.73
N ALA A 154 -6.05 19.30 11.61
CA ALA A 154 -5.03 18.24 11.54
C ALA A 154 -4.08 18.46 10.36
N GLU A 155 -2.78 18.22 10.52
CA GLU A 155 -1.78 18.47 9.48
C GLU A 155 -1.87 17.45 8.35
N SER A 156 -2.15 16.18 8.68
CA SER A 156 -2.29 15.08 7.73
C SER A 156 -3.29 14.05 8.22
N LEU A 157 -3.69 13.14 7.34
CA LEU A 157 -4.40 11.91 7.69
C LEU A 157 -3.41 10.74 7.79
N ASN A 158 -3.83 9.71 8.53
CA ASN A 158 -3.09 8.45 8.54
C ASN A 158 -3.08 7.85 7.12
N ALA A 159 -1.94 7.29 6.70
CA ALA A 159 -1.76 6.73 5.36
C ALA A 159 -2.73 5.58 5.02
N ALA A 160 -3.37 4.98 6.03
CA ALA A 160 -4.30 3.88 5.86
C ALA A 160 -5.80 4.29 5.83
N VAL A 161 -6.08 5.63 5.79
CA VAL A 161 -7.45 6.19 5.71
C VAL A 161 -7.97 6.21 4.30
#